data_f0aadfd5b9b98ec518133cdf1cbb5e96
#
_entry.id   f0aadfd5b9b98ec518133cdf1cbb5e96
#
_cell.length_a   1.000
_cell.length_b   1.000
_cell.length_c   1.000
_cell.angle_alpha   90.00
_cell.angle_beta   90.00
_cell.angle_gamma   90.00
#
_symmetry.space_group_name_H-M   'P 1'
#
loop_
_entity.id
_entity.type
_entity.pdbx_description
1 polymer ?
#
loop_
_entity_poly.entity_id
_entity_poly.type
_entity_poly.pdbx_seq_one_letter_code
_entity_poly.pdbx_strand_id
1 'polypeptide(L)'
;MMDYENIIHTLIDPILDEPTSVLIRISEGNTPKDILIIIAAEKNDTARLIGKKGTVANALREVIAVAGKNEGKRIHLKFESFDDDHE
;
A
#
# COMPACT_ATOMS: atom_id res chain seq x y z
N MET A 1 2.66 -11.36 15.34
CA MET A 1 3.12 -10.46 14.26
C MET A 1 1.96 -10.07 13.37
N MET A 2 1.92 -8.82 12.99
CA MET A 2 0.84 -8.29 12.16
C MET A 2 1.02 -8.70 10.71
N ASP A 3 -0.05 -9.15 10.06
CA ASP A 3 -0.02 -9.49 8.64
C ASP A 3 -0.49 -8.30 7.83
N TYR A 4 0.46 -7.43 7.50
CA TYR A 4 0.15 -6.20 6.77
C TYR A 4 -0.40 -6.48 5.38
N GLU A 5 0.11 -7.52 4.75
CA GLU A 5 -0.35 -7.85 3.40
C GLU A 5 -1.84 -8.18 3.41
N ASN A 6 -2.27 -8.98 4.38
CA ASN A 6 -3.68 -9.35 4.49
C ASN A 6 -4.55 -8.14 4.82
N ILE A 7 -4.06 -7.28 5.71
CA ILE A 7 -4.81 -6.07 6.05
C ILE A 7 -5.00 -5.21 4.81
N ILE A 8 -3.93 -5.02 4.05
CA ILE A 8 -4.00 -4.19 2.86
C ILE A 8 -4.95 -4.79 1.83
N HIS A 9 -4.85 -6.08 1.56
CA HIS A 9 -5.76 -6.72 0.61
C HIS A 9 -7.22 -6.56 1.03
N THR A 10 -7.49 -6.72 2.33
CA THR A 10 -8.85 -6.55 2.83
C THR A 10 -9.39 -5.16 2.52
N LEU A 11 -8.52 -4.16 2.62
CA LEU A 11 -8.94 -2.77 2.39
C LEU A 11 -9.06 -2.43 0.91
N ILE A 12 -8.14 -2.90 0.08
CA ILE A 12 -8.06 -2.42 -1.29
C ILE A 12 -8.73 -3.32 -2.32
N ASP A 13 -8.81 -4.63 -2.08
CA ASP A 13 -9.37 -5.53 -3.08
C ASP A 13 -10.76 -5.10 -3.55
N PRO A 14 -11.67 -4.67 -2.65
CA PRO A 14 -13.01 -4.29 -3.10
C PRO A 14 -13.07 -3.11 -4.03
N ILE A 15 -12.04 -2.27 -4.09
CA ILE A 15 -12.07 -1.08 -4.94
C ILE A 15 -11.27 -1.25 -6.24
N LEU A 16 -10.71 -2.43 -6.46
CA LEU A 16 -9.87 -2.68 -7.64
C LEU A 16 -10.60 -3.49 -8.69
N ASP A 17 -10.25 -3.24 -9.95
CA ASP A 17 -10.73 -4.08 -11.06
C ASP A 17 -9.97 -5.40 -11.13
N GLU A 18 -8.67 -5.37 -10.83
CA GLU A 18 -7.80 -6.52 -10.98
C GLU A 18 -7.07 -6.82 -9.67
N PRO A 19 -7.82 -7.17 -8.62
CA PRO A 19 -7.16 -7.36 -7.32
C PRO A 19 -6.15 -8.50 -7.32
N THR A 20 -6.31 -9.49 -8.17
CA THR A 20 -5.36 -10.60 -8.23
C THR A 20 -4.06 -10.20 -8.91
N SER A 21 -4.02 -9.06 -9.59
CA SER A 21 -2.79 -8.58 -10.23
C SER A 21 -1.95 -7.71 -9.32
N VAL A 22 -2.45 -7.38 -8.14
CA VAL A 22 -1.74 -6.49 -7.22
C VAL A 22 -0.58 -7.24 -6.58
N LEU A 23 0.56 -6.57 -6.51
CA LEU A 23 1.73 -7.08 -5.79
C LEU A 23 1.99 -6.18 -4.60
N ILE A 24 2.15 -6.79 -3.44
CA ILE A 24 2.47 -6.06 -2.22
C ILE A 24 3.83 -6.53 -1.75
N ARG A 25 4.77 -5.59 -1.62
CA ARG A 25 6.12 -5.89 -1.20
C ARG A 25 6.38 -5.19 0.13
N ILE A 26 6.84 -5.95 1.11
CA ILE A 26 7.09 -5.45 2.44
C ILE A 26 8.56 -5.66 2.76
N SER A 27 9.24 -4.58 3.18
CA SER A 27 10.66 -4.65 3.54
C SER A 27 10.95 -3.70 4.67
N GLU A 28 12.13 -3.86 5.27
CA GLU A 28 12.58 -2.90 6.28
C GLU A 28 12.92 -1.58 5.61
N GLY A 29 12.68 -0.49 6.36
CA GLY A 29 13.10 0.81 5.93
C GLY A 29 14.48 1.17 6.47
N ASN A 30 14.66 2.43 6.84
CA ASN A 30 15.97 2.91 7.30
C ASN A 30 16.39 2.35 8.63
N THR A 31 15.45 1.98 9.47
CA THR A 31 15.72 1.39 10.78
C THR A 31 14.84 0.16 10.95
N PRO A 32 15.15 -0.70 11.95
CA PRO A 32 14.28 -1.86 12.20
C PRO A 32 12.85 -1.49 12.57
N LYS A 33 12.62 -0.25 13.00
CA LYS A 33 11.27 0.20 13.32
C LYS A 33 10.51 0.70 12.09
N ASP A 34 11.19 0.91 10.97
CA ASP A 34 10.56 1.39 9.76
C ASP A 34 10.23 0.23 8.85
N ILE A 35 9.01 0.23 8.33
CA ILE A 35 8.56 -0.77 7.37
C ILE A 35 8.17 -0.03 6.10
N LEU A 36 8.72 -0.47 4.97
CA LEU A 36 8.37 0.07 3.68
C LEU A 36 7.43 -0.92 2.99
N ILE A 37 6.27 -0.43 2.60
CA ILE A 37 5.29 -1.25 1.87
C ILE A 37 5.07 -0.60 0.51
N ILE A 38 5.26 -1.38 -0.54
CA ILE A 38 5.03 -0.93 -1.90
C ILE A 38 3.87 -1.73 -2.47
N ILE A 39 2.86 -1.01 -2.96
CA ILE A 39 1.70 -1.62 -3.61
C ILE A 39 1.81 -1.32 -5.09
N ALA A 40 2.02 -2.36 -5.89
CA ALA A 40 2.13 -2.24 -7.34
C ALA A 40 0.88 -2.83 -7.98
N ALA A 41 0.30 -2.10 -8.92
CA ALA A 41 -0.96 -2.49 -9.52
C ALA A 41 -1.00 -2.02 -10.97
N GLU A 42 -2.04 -2.47 -11.70
CA GLU A 42 -2.30 -1.96 -13.02
C GLU A 42 -2.55 -0.47 -12.97
N LYS A 43 -2.31 0.21 -14.07
CA LYS A 43 -2.37 1.66 -14.10
C LYS A 43 -3.71 2.21 -13.60
N ASN A 44 -4.80 1.63 -14.07
CA ASN A 44 -6.12 2.10 -13.66
C ASN A 44 -6.37 1.85 -12.18
N ASP A 45 -5.90 0.73 -11.69
CA ASP A 45 -6.09 0.40 -10.28
C ASP A 45 -5.19 1.27 -9.39
N THR A 46 -3.99 1.58 -9.85
CA THR A 46 -3.13 2.49 -9.10
C THR A 46 -3.81 3.85 -8.95
N ALA A 47 -4.43 4.34 -10.02
CA ALA A 47 -5.16 5.60 -9.94
C ALA A 47 -6.29 5.54 -8.91
N ARG A 48 -6.98 4.41 -8.81
CA ARG A 48 -8.03 4.23 -7.80
C ARG A 48 -7.46 4.22 -6.40
N LEU A 49 -6.31 3.59 -6.23
CA LEU A 49 -5.66 3.52 -4.91
C LEU A 49 -5.19 4.89 -4.43
N ILE A 50 -4.81 5.75 -5.35
CA ILE A 50 -4.40 7.08 -4.97
C ILE A 50 -5.62 7.96 -4.72
N GLY A 51 -6.61 7.87 -5.61
CA GLY A 51 -7.83 8.62 -5.48
C GLY A 51 -7.65 10.08 -5.89
N LYS A 52 -8.75 10.80 -5.91
CA LYS A 52 -8.74 12.19 -6.31
C LYS A 52 -7.95 12.99 -5.28
N LYS A 53 -6.90 13.68 -5.75
CA LYS A 53 -6.03 14.49 -4.89
C LYS A 53 -5.39 13.68 -3.78
N GLY A 54 -5.23 12.39 -4.00
CA GLY A 54 -4.57 11.54 -3.02
C GLY A 54 -5.42 11.13 -1.83
N THR A 55 -6.74 11.32 -1.91
CA THR A 55 -7.61 11.07 -0.75
C THR A 55 -7.61 9.62 -0.32
N VAL A 56 -7.65 8.68 -1.28
CA VAL A 56 -7.67 7.27 -0.93
C VAL A 56 -6.32 6.85 -0.36
N ALA A 57 -5.23 7.28 -1.00
CA ALA A 57 -3.89 6.95 -0.53
C ALA A 57 -3.68 7.46 0.90
N ASN A 58 -4.13 8.68 1.19
CA ASN A 58 -3.97 9.24 2.52
C ASN A 58 -4.77 8.47 3.56
N ALA A 59 -6.00 8.06 3.20
CA ALA A 59 -6.80 7.26 4.10
C ALA A 59 -6.15 5.91 4.39
N LEU A 60 -5.59 5.28 3.36
CA LEU A 60 -4.89 4.00 3.54
C LEU A 60 -3.67 4.18 4.44
N ARG A 61 -2.93 5.27 4.25
CA ARG A 61 -1.77 5.54 5.10
C ARG A 61 -2.16 5.70 6.55
N GLU A 62 -3.27 6.38 6.80
CA GLU A 62 -3.73 6.59 8.17
C GLU A 62 -4.12 5.27 8.85
N VAL A 63 -4.88 4.44 8.15
CA VAL A 63 -5.32 3.17 8.71
C VAL A 63 -4.13 2.26 8.99
N ILE A 64 -3.22 2.14 8.03
CA ILE A 64 -2.10 1.23 8.18
C ILE A 64 -1.10 1.75 9.23
N ALA A 65 -1.02 3.08 9.39
CA ALA A 65 -0.17 3.67 10.40
C ALA A 65 -0.64 3.29 11.80
N VAL A 66 -1.96 3.23 12.01
CA VAL A 66 -2.50 2.79 13.29
C VAL A 66 -2.08 1.35 13.58
N ALA A 67 -2.20 0.47 12.57
CA ALA A 67 -1.79 -0.91 12.75
C ALA A 67 -0.31 -1.01 13.09
N GLY A 68 0.52 -0.22 12.40
CA GLY A 68 1.95 -0.22 12.67
C GLY A 68 2.29 0.30 14.06
N LYS A 69 1.58 1.34 14.47
CA LYS A 69 1.82 1.93 15.78
C LYS A 69 1.58 0.94 16.91
N ASN A 70 0.59 0.09 16.74
CA ASN A 70 0.31 -0.95 17.74
C ASN A 70 1.47 -1.93 17.90
N GLU A 71 2.33 -2.03 16.89
CA GLU A 71 3.51 -2.90 16.94
C GLU A 71 4.81 -2.13 17.12
N GLY A 72 4.72 -0.83 17.40
CA GLY A 72 5.91 -0.01 17.53
C GLY A 72 6.63 0.21 16.22
N LYS A 73 5.92 0.19 15.10
CA LYS A 73 6.50 0.34 13.77
C LYS A 73 5.99 1.59 13.08
N ARG A 74 6.83 2.16 12.22
CA ARG A 74 6.43 3.26 11.35
C ARG A 74 6.29 2.71 9.95
N ILE A 75 5.12 2.91 9.35
CA ILE A 75 4.82 2.35 8.05
C ILE A 75 4.93 3.42 6.99
N HIS A 76 5.68 3.13 5.93
CA HIS A 76 5.85 4.00 4.77
C HIS A 76 5.19 3.29 3.60
N LEU A 77 4.12 3.86 3.09
CA LEU A 77 3.32 3.24 2.04
C LEU A 77 3.55 3.97 0.73
N LYS A 78 3.94 3.23 -0.30
CA LYS A 78 4.18 3.77 -1.63
C LYS A 78 3.37 3.01 -2.66
N PHE A 79 2.99 3.70 -3.74
CA PHE A 79 2.21 3.12 -4.82
C PHE A 79 3.01 3.17 -6.10
N GLU A 80 2.96 2.08 -6.87
CA GLU A 80 3.62 2.00 -8.16
C GLU A 80 2.67 1.41 -9.18
N SER A 81 2.83 1.83 -10.42
CA SER A 81 2.08 1.28 -11.53
C SER A 81 2.99 0.41 -12.37
N PHE A 82 2.46 -0.72 -12.83
CA PHE A 82 3.23 -1.61 -13.69
C PHE A 82 3.64 -0.94 -15.01
N ASP A 83 2.94 0.12 -15.39
CA ASP A 83 3.19 0.78 -16.67
C ASP A 83 4.11 1.97 -16.57
N ASP A 84 4.66 2.25 -15.40
CA ASP A 84 5.43 3.47 -15.16
C ASP A 84 6.83 3.45 -15.73
N ASP A 85 7.32 2.34 -16.20
CA ASP A 85 8.74 2.20 -16.51
C ASP A 85 9.06 2.40 -17.99
N HIS A 86 8.21 3.00 -18.72
CA HIS A 86 8.46 3.09 -20.14
C HIS A 86 8.91 4.39 -20.59
N GLU A 87 9.49 4.14 -21.06
CA GLU A 87 9.68 4.98 -21.64
C GLU A 87 10.02 5.02 -22.49
#